data_83894434417813d66c89650c1c9e8327
#
_entry.id   83894434417813d66c89650c1c9e8327
#
_cell.length_a   1.000
_cell.length_b   1.000
_cell.length_c   1.000
_cell.angle_alpha   90.00
_cell.angle_beta   90.00
_cell.angle_gamma   90.00
#
_symmetry.space_group_name_H-M   'P 1'
#
loop_
_entity.id
_entity.type
_entity.pdbx_description
1 polymer ?
#
loop_
_entity_poly.entity_id
_entity_poly.type
_entity_poly.pdbx_seq_one_letter_code
_entity_poly.pdbx_strand_id
1 'polypeptide(L)'
;MFSIKKDLLSDLAAALETLSLGAGDKAAFESPKVAAHGDFACTAAMQLAKPLKQNPRQTAEALRALLLAAPAFERWVEAVEIAGPGFINIRLKPAAKQQTVREVLQAGSSYGMQLLDASRKMIVEFVSANPTGPLHVGHGRQAALGDAICNLHATQGVQVHREFYYNDAGVQINTLATSTQARARGLKPGDAGWPEAAYNGDYIDDIARDFMACKTVSADDRAFTASGDIDDLESIRQFAVAYLRHEQDLDLQAFSVRFDNYYLESSLYSEGRVDSTVQRLKDAGKTYEQDGALWLRSTDYGDDKDRVMKKTDGSYTYFVPDVAYHLAKWERGFAQAVNIQGMDHHGTIARVRAGLQAANAGVPLGYPDYVLHTMVRVVRNGEEVKISKRAGSYVTLRDLIEWTSADAVRFFLLSRKPDTEYIFDIDLALAKNNENPVYYVQYAHARICSVLTAWAGDEGLLADVDLSPLTSPQAMALMLLLAKYPDMLSHAANGFAPHDVAFYLRELAACYHSYYDAERILVDDEPVKLARLALVASAAQVLHNGLGVLGVSAPRKM
;
A
#
# COMPACT_ATOMS: atom_id res chain seq x y z
N MET A 1 4.91 24.83 -5.70
CA MET A 1 4.28 25.15 -4.39
C MET A 1 4.79 24.27 -3.26
N PHE A 2 5.24 23.05 -3.52
CA PHE A 2 5.89 22.22 -2.51
C PHE A 2 7.19 22.87 -1.98
N SER A 3 8.03 23.39 -2.86
CA SER A 3 9.20 24.21 -2.49
C SER A 3 8.82 25.45 -1.71
N ILE A 4 7.79 26.17 -2.16
CA ILE A 4 7.28 27.39 -1.50
C ILE A 4 6.76 27.08 -0.09
N LYS A 5 6.00 26.01 0.10
CA LYS A 5 5.54 25.59 1.43
C LYS A 5 6.70 25.34 2.38
N LYS A 6 7.79 24.73 1.88
CA LYS A 6 9.01 24.48 2.66
C LYS A 6 9.69 25.79 3.08
N ASP A 7 9.78 26.76 2.16
CA ASP A 7 10.34 28.09 2.45
C ASP A 7 9.48 28.85 3.47
N LEU A 8 8.15 28.82 3.30
CA LEU A 8 7.21 29.42 4.27
C LEU A 8 7.27 28.75 5.65
N LEU A 9 7.46 27.43 5.72
CA LEU A 9 7.65 26.71 6.99
C LEU A 9 8.97 27.08 7.65
N SER A 10 10.03 27.29 6.88
CA SER A 10 11.32 27.77 7.39
C SER A 10 11.19 29.18 8.00
N ASP A 11 10.51 30.08 7.31
CA ASP A 11 10.25 31.43 7.83
C ASP A 11 9.36 31.39 9.08
N LEU A 12 8.33 30.53 9.10
CA LEU A 12 7.49 30.32 10.28
C LEU A 12 8.30 29.79 11.47
N ALA A 13 9.17 28.79 11.25
CA ALA A 13 10.03 28.25 12.30
C ALA A 13 10.96 29.32 12.88
N ALA A 14 11.60 30.14 12.02
CA ALA A 14 12.45 31.25 12.46
C ALA A 14 11.67 32.32 13.25
N ALA A 15 10.45 32.65 12.82
CA ALA A 15 9.58 33.60 13.53
C ALA A 15 9.14 33.05 14.89
N LEU A 16 8.82 31.75 14.99
CA LEU A 16 8.47 31.09 16.25
C LEU A 16 9.67 31.04 17.20
N GLU A 17 10.86 30.76 16.69
CA GLU A 17 12.09 30.74 17.48
C GLU A 17 12.42 32.13 18.04
N THR A 18 12.12 33.20 17.31
CA THR A 18 12.25 34.59 17.77
C THR A 18 11.29 34.90 18.92
N LEU A 19 10.09 34.35 18.91
CA LEU A 19 9.10 34.55 19.98
C LEU A 19 9.40 33.72 21.22
N SER A 20 9.94 32.53 21.05
CA SER A 20 10.25 31.61 22.15
C SER A 20 11.30 30.59 21.71
N LEU A 21 12.43 30.53 22.42
CA LEU A 21 13.50 29.60 22.14
C LEU A 21 12.98 28.14 22.16
N GLY A 22 13.30 27.37 21.13
CA GLY A 22 12.85 25.98 20.95
C GLY A 22 11.40 25.84 20.42
N ALA A 23 10.79 26.95 19.97
CA ALA A 23 9.44 26.89 19.42
C ALA A 23 9.40 26.60 17.92
N GLY A 24 10.52 26.61 17.23
CA GLY A 24 10.63 26.32 15.80
C GLY A 24 10.02 24.97 15.40
N ASP A 25 10.14 23.96 16.26
CA ASP A 25 9.57 22.62 16.04
C ASP A 25 8.02 22.59 15.95
N LYS A 26 7.35 23.67 16.37
CA LYS A 26 5.89 23.82 16.25
C LYS A 26 5.44 24.42 14.93
N ALA A 27 6.37 24.69 14.01
CA ALA A 27 6.05 25.22 12.69
C ALA A 27 5.28 24.19 11.88
N ALA A 28 3.99 24.42 11.69
CA ALA A 28 3.12 23.57 10.89
C ALA A 28 2.03 24.39 10.21
N PHE A 29 1.67 23.97 9.00
CA PHE A 29 0.49 24.47 8.31
C PHE A 29 -0.55 23.38 8.17
N GLU A 30 -1.79 23.73 8.41
CA GLU A 30 -2.98 22.92 8.23
C GLU A 30 -3.78 23.43 7.02
N SER A 31 -4.54 22.56 6.38
CA SER A 31 -5.51 22.98 5.38
C SER A 31 -6.73 23.59 6.07
N PRO A 32 -7.14 24.83 5.74
CA PRO A 32 -8.36 25.42 6.30
C PRO A 32 -9.59 24.58 5.95
N LYS A 33 -10.53 24.43 6.90
CA LYS A 33 -11.80 23.72 6.67
C LYS A 33 -12.73 24.45 5.67
N VAL A 34 -12.56 25.74 5.53
CA VAL A 34 -13.37 26.60 4.65
C VAL A 34 -12.43 27.39 3.74
N ALA A 35 -12.63 27.32 2.44
CA ALA A 35 -11.79 27.98 1.43
C ALA A 35 -11.68 29.51 1.63
N ALA A 36 -12.70 30.14 2.20
CA ALA A 36 -12.68 31.58 2.54
C ALA A 36 -11.57 31.95 3.54
N HIS A 37 -11.09 31.01 4.33
CA HIS A 37 -10.02 31.20 5.32
C HIS A 37 -8.60 31.19 4.73
N GLY A 38 -8.46 31.19 3.41
CA GLY A 38 -7.15 31.18 2.74
C GLY A 38 -6.67 29.81 2.31
N ASP A 39 -5.38 29.68 2.05
CA ASP A 39 -4.74 28.47 1.51
C ASP A 39 -4.07 27.61 2.59
N PHE A 40 -3.57 28.26 3.65
CA PHE A 40 -3.01 27.60 4.84
C PHE A 40 -3.55 28.23 6.12
N ALA A 41 -3.58 27.44 7.19
CA ALA A 41 -3.86 27.88 8.55
C ALA A 41 -2.71 27.45 9.48
N CYS A 42 -2.40 28.27 10.49
CA CYS A 42 -1.41 27.98 11.51
C CYS A 42 -2.02 28.17 12.89
N THR A 43 -1.81 27.19 13.79
CA THR A 43 -2.30 27.16 15.17
C THR A 43 -1.20 27.43 16.19
N ALA A 44 0.05 27.65 15.77
CA ALA A 44 1.22 27.80 16.65
C ALA A 44 1.07 28.91 17.70
N ALA A 45 0.41 30.03 17.35
CA ALA A 45 0.18 31.12 18.31
C ALA A 45 -0.66 30.66 19.52
N MET A 46 -1.66 29.81 19.31
CA MET A 46 -2.47 29.26 20.41
C MET A 46 -1.68 28.27 21.27
N GLN A 47 -0.79 27.51 20.66
CA GLN A 47 0.09 26.57 21.38
C GLN A 47 1.15 27.30 22.24
N LEU A 48 1.63 28.46 21.78
CA LEU A 48 2.63 29.27 22.48
C LEU A 48 2.05 30.22 23.53
N ALA A 49 0.78 30.54 23.47
CA ALA A 49 0.13 31.50 24.37
C ALA A 49 0.32 31.13 25.84
N LYS A 50 0.15 29.86 26.22
CA LYS A 50 0.32 29.37 27.59
C LYS A 50 1.79 29.44 28.08
N PRO A 51 2.78 28.94 27.34
CA PRO A 51 4.20 29.10 27.65
C PRO A 51 4.62 30.57 27.83
N LEU A 52 4.15 31.45 26.93
CA LEU A 52 4.47 32.88 26.94
C LEU A 52 3.65 33.68 27.95
N LYS A 53 2.67 33.06 28.62
CA LYS A 53 1.72 33.73 29.55
C LYS A 53 1.02 34.94 28.89
N GLN A 54 0.69 34.84 27.59
CA GLN A 54 0.05 35.88 26.78
C GLN A 54 -1.30 35.42 26.28
N ASN A 55 -2.13 36.36 25.86
CA ASN A 55 -3.36 36.06 25.15
C ASN A 55 -3.02 35.47 23.76
N PRO A 56 -3.64 34.36 23.33
CA PRO A 56 -3.36 33.74 22.04
C PRO A 56 -3.44 34.71 20.85
N ARG A 57 -4.37 35.68 20.89
CA ARG A 57 -4.51 36.69 19.85
C ARG A 57 -3.33 37.69 19.82
N GLN A 58 -2.81 38.07 20.99
CA GLN A 58 -1.62 38.93 21.07
C GLN A 58 -0.38 38.18 20.54
N THR A 59 -0.25 36.91 20.88
CA THR A 59 0.81 36.05 20.32
C THR A 59 0.67 35.92 18.80
N ALA A 60 -0.56 35.80 18.27
CA ALA A 60 -0.81 35.75 16.83
C ALA A 60 -0.47 37.08 16.13
N GLU A 61 -0.74 38.25 16.76
CA GLU A 61 -0.37 39.55 16.24
C GLU A 61 1.15 39.74 16.17
N ALA A 62 1.88 39.31 17.21
CA ALA A 62 3.34 39.34 17.23
C ALA A 62 3.93 38.41 16.14
N LEU A 63 3.41 37.18 16.02
CA LEU A 63 3.84 36.24 15.01
C LEU A 63 3.54 36.77 13.59
N ARG A 64 2.35 37.31 13.37
CA ARG A 64 1.98 37.95 12.08
C ARG A 64 2.95 39.04 11.68
N ALA A 65 3.38 39.88 12.59
CA ALA A 65 4.33 40.96 12.30
C ALA A 65 5.68 40.44 11.83
N LEU A 66 6.19 39.35 12.45
CA LEU A 66 7.43 38.68 12.05
C LEU A 66 7.27 37.99 10.67
N LEU A 67 6.15 37.33 10.45
CA LEU A 67 5.89 36.62 9.18
C LEU A 67 5.78 37.62 8.00
N LEU A 68 5.13 38.77 8.17
CA LEU A 68 5.02 39.74 7.10
C LEU A 68 6.37 40.37 6.69
N ALA A 69 7.37 40.33 7.58
CA ALA A 69 8.73 40.78 7.29
C ALA A 69 9.65 39.65 6.78
N ALA A 70 9.17 38.41 6.74
CA ALA A 70 9.97 37.26 6.33
C ALA A 70 10.03 37.13 4.79
N PRO A 71 11.19 36.75 4.20
CA PRO A 71 11.41 36.81 2.75
C PRO A 71 10.45 35.96 1.91
N ALA A 72 10.15 34.75 2.35
CA ALA A 72 9.22 33.89 1.60
C ALA A 72 7.78 34.37 1.71
N PHE A 73 7.39 34.94 2.86
CA PHE A 73 6.07 35.54 3.03
C PHE A 73 5.91 36.81 2.17
N GLU A 74 6.89 37.71 2.17
CA GLU A 74 6.89 38.90 1.30
C GLU A 74 6.74 38.51 -0.18
N ARG A 75 7.44 37.47 -0.60
CA ARG A 75 7.45 37.01 -2.00
C ARG A 75 6.14 36.34 -2.40
N TRP A 76 5.60 35.43 -1.58
CA TRP A 76 4.58 34.47 -1.98
C TRP A 76 3.21 34.65 -1.34
N VAL A 77 3.10 35.44 -0.25
CA VAL A 77 1.86 35.61 0.50
C VAL A 77 1.17 36.92 0.12
N GLU A 78 -0.11 36.81 -0.15
CA GLU A 78 -0.99 37.98 -0.43
C GLU A 78 -1.51 38.61 0.87
N ALA A 79 -1.95 37.74 1.81
CA ALA A 79 -2.53 38.20 3.08
C ALA A 79 -2.25 37.20 4.22
N VAL A 80 -2.04 37.74 5.42
CA VAL A 80 -1.97 37.02 6.70
C VAL A 80 -3.06 37.60 7.61
N GLU A 81 -4.08 36.80 7.91
CA GLU A 81 -5.25 37.21 8.68
C GLU A 81 -5.35 36.46 10.01
N ILE A 82 -5.74 37.14 11.08
CA ILE A 82 -5.96 36.54 12.38
C ILE A 82 -7.46 36.30 12.57
N ALA A 83 -7.84 35.03 12.80
CA ALA A 83 -9.21 34.63 13.02
C ALA A 83 -9.42 34.02 14.41
N GLY A 84 -10.61 34.23 14.97
CA GLY A 84 -11.00 33.66 16.27
C GLY A 84 -9.99 33.93 17.39
N PRO A 85 -9.64 32.93 18.21
CA PRO A 85 -8.78 33.09 19.39
C PRO A 85 -7.29 33.22 19.06
N GLY A 86 -6.86 33.15 17.80
CA GLY A 86 -5.45 33.21 17.42
C GLY A 86 -5.05 32.26 16.27
N PHE A 87 -6.01 31.84 15.45
CA PHE A 87 -5.70 31.20 14.17
C PHE A 87 -5.06 32.21 13.23
N ILE A 88 -4.02 31.82 12.53
CA ILE A 88 -3.40 32.60 11.48
C ILE A 88 -3.73 31.96 10.15
N ASN A 89 -4.52 32.66 9.34
CA ASN A 89 -4.89 32.24 7.99
C ASN A 89 -3.98 32.94 6.97
N ILE A 90 -3.47 32.16 6.01
CA ILE A 90 -2.50 32.61 5.03
C ILE A 90 -3.12 32.43 3.64
N ARG A 91 -3.15 33.50 2.87
CA ARG A 91 -3.57 33.53 1.47
C ARG A 91 -2.35 33.72 0.57
N LEU A 92 -2.18 32.84 -0.39
CA LEU A 92 -1.06 32.88 -1.33
C LEU A 92 -1.38 33.76 -2.54
N LYS A 93 -0.35 34.42 -3.05
CA LYS A 93 -0.44 35.12 -4.35
C LYS A 93 -0.73 34.11 -5.47
N PRO A 94 -1.43 34.50 -6.55
CA PRO A 94 -1.65 33.67 -7.72
C PRO A 94 -0.35 33.00 -8.25
N ALA A 95 0.73 33.78 -8.33
CA ALA A 95 2.04 33.31 -8.79
C ALA A 95 2.60 32.10 -7.98
N ALA A 96 2.31 32.05 -6.67
CA ALA A 96 2.71 30.93 -5.84
C ALA A 96 1.95 29.64 -6.20
N LYS A 97 0.67 29.75 -6.55
CA LYS A 97 -0.15 28.61 -6.99
C LYS A 97 0.26 28.15 -8.38
N GLN A 98 0.51 29.08 -9.29
CA GLN A 98 1.00 28.83 -10.65
C GLN A 98 2.35 28.10 -10.65
N GLN A 99 3.22 28.35 -9.68
CA GLN A 99 4.50 27.63 -9.54
C GLN A 99 4.31 26.10 -9.40
N THR A 100 3.18 25.65 -8.88
CA THR A 100 2.87 24.20 -8.81
C THR A 100 2.86 23.55 -10.19
N VAL A 101 2.29 24.21 -11.19
CA VAL A 101 2.22 23.70 -12.57
C VAL A 101 3.64 23.47 -13.10
N ARG A 102 4.55 24.44 -12.92
CA ARG A 102 5.95 24.29 -13.33
C ARG A 102 6.64 23.15 -12.60
N GLU A 103 6.49 23.08 -11.27
CA GLU A 103 7.08 22.01 -10.45
C GLU A 103 6.61 20.63 -10.91
N VAL A 104 5.32 20.47 -11.21
CA VAL A 104 4.78 19.19 -11.71
C VAL A 104 5.36 18.82 -13.07
N LEU A 105 5.34 19.74 -14.03
CA LEU A 105 5.79 19.47 -15.39
C LEU A 105 7.31 19.23 -15.45
N GLN A 106 8.10 19.97 -14.67
CA GLN A 106 9.56 19.80 -14.61
C GLN A 106 9.96 18.49 -13.90
N ALA A 107 9.26 18.13 -12.82
CA ALA A 107 9.54 16.89 -12.09
C ALA A 107 8.97 15.64 -12.78
N GLY A 108 7.89 15.77 -13.56
CA GLY A 108 7.26 14.67 -14.27
C GLY A 108 6.87 13.52 -13.34
N SER A 109 7.35 12.31 -13.63
CA SER A 109 7.09 11.11 -12.83
C SER A 109 7.68 11.17 -11.42
N SER A 110 8.67 12.03 -11.17
CA SER A 110 9.27 12.19 -9.84
C SER A 110 8.56 13.23 -8.95
N TYR A 111 7.51 13.90 -9.45
CA TYR A 111 6.79 14.85 -8.63
C TYR A 111 6.19 14.20 -7.39
N GLY A 112 6.53 14.73 -6.22
CA GLY A 112 6.13 14.20 -4.92
C GLY A 112 7.04 13.11 -4.35
N MET A 113 8.02 12.63 -5.13
CA MET A 113 8.97 11.63 -4.67
C MET A 113 10.13 12.27 -3.89
N GLN A 114 10.61 11.56 -2.89
CA GLN A 114 11.85 11.87 -2.16
C GLN A 114 13.03 11.10 -2.77
N LEU A 115 14.23 11.63 -2.58
CA LEU A 115 15.46 10.93 -3.01
C LEU A 115 15.61 9.62 -2.24
N LEU A 116 16.08 8.59 -2.94
CA LEU A 116 16.33 7.29 -2.32
C LEU A 116 17.41 7.42 -1.25
N ASP A 117 17.08 6.99 -0.04
CA ASP A 117 18.00 6.81 1.06
C ASP A 117 18.27 5.31 1.26
N ALA A 118 19.40 4.84 0.76
CA ALA A 118 19.80 3.43 0.82
C ALA A 118 19.99 2.90 2.27
N SER A 119 20.08 3.78 3.26
CA SER A 119 20.15 3.39 4.67
C SER A 119 18.75 3.01 5.23
N ARG A 120 17.67 3.49 4.62
CA ARG A 120 16.29 3.21 5.01
C ARG A 120 15.76 1.98 4.28
N LYS A 121 15.96 0.81 4.89
CA LYS A 121 15.50 -0.47 4.34
C LYS A 121 14.24 -0.96 5.03
N MET A 122 13.26 -1.37 4.23
CA MET A 122 11.99 -1.90 4.69
C MET A 122 11.66 -3.21 3.99
N ILE A 123 11.15 -4.18 4.72
CA ILE A 123 10.57 -5.40 4.16
C ILE A 123 9.06 -5.39 4.37
N VAL A 124 8.32 -5.71 3.32
CA VAL A 124 6.86 -5.89 3.37
C VAL A 124 6.54 -7.32 2.98
N GLU A 125 5.98 -8.07 3.92
CA GLU A 125 5.47 -9.41 3.70
C GLU A 125 3.98 -9.36 3.44
N PHE A 126 3.54 -9.97 2.35
CA PHE A 126 2.13 -9.97 1.98
C PHE A 126 1.76 -11.15 1.07
N VAL A 127 0.48 -11.45 0.96
CA VAL A 127 -0.12 -12.65 0.35
C VAL A 127 0.21 -13.89 1.17
N SER A 128 1.45 -14.38 1.14
CA SER A 128 1.96 -15.52 1.94
C SER A 128 0.99 -16.70 1.98
N ALA A 129 0.40 -17.02 0.81
CA ALA A 129 -0.59 -18.08 0.66
C ALA A 129 0.08 -19.46 0.61
N ASN A 130 -0.52 -20.45 1.27
CA ASN A 130 -0.06 -21.82 1.15
C ASN A 130 -0.26 -22.34 -0.29
N PRO A 131 0.68 -23.11 -0.86
CA PRO A 131 0.57 -23.65 -2.21
C PRO A 131 -0.37 -24.87 -2.24
N THR A 132 -1.63 -24.66 -1.80
CA THR A 132 -2.65 -25.71 -1.70
C THR A 132 -3.87 -25.45 -2.55
N GLY A 133 -3.91 -24.30 -3.26
CA GLY A 133 -4.97 -23.92 -4.18
C GLY A 133 -4.74 -22.57 -4.82
N PRO A 134 -5.65 -22.15 -5.74
CA PRO A 134 -5.64 -20.83 -6.35
C PRO A 134 -5.77 -19.70 -5.32
N LEU A 135 -5.26 -18.51 -5.65
CA LEU A 135 -5.42 -17.33 -4.80
C LEU A 135 -6.89 -16.90 -4.74
N HIS A 136 -7.45 -16.75 -3.55
CA HIS A 136 -8.80 -16.22 -3.35
C HIS A 136 -8.80 -14.69 -3.28
N VAL A 137 -9.98 -14.07 -3.32
CA VAL A 137 -10.15 -12.60 -3.28
C VAL A 137 -9.47 -11.93 -2.07
N GLY A 138 -9.39 -12.61 -0.91
CA GLY A 138 -8.67 -12.11 0.27
C GLY A 138 -7.16 -11.98 0.02
N HIS A 139 -6.55 -12.95 -0.66
CA HIS A 139 -5.15 -12.85 -1.12
C HIS A 139 -4.99 -11.72 -2.15
N GLY A 140 -5.98 -11.50 -3.03
CA GLY A 140 -6.01 -10.35 -3.93
C GLY A 140 -6.00 -9.02 -3.17
N ARG A 141 -6.73 -8.92 -2.04
CA ARG A 141 -6.70 -7.73 -1.18
C ARG A 141 -5.33 -7.53 -0.55
N GLN A 142 -4.70 -8.58 -0.04
CA GLN A 142 -3.34 -8.52 0.49
C GLN A 142 -2.34 -8.08 -0.58
N ALA A 143 -2.45 -8.65 -1.77
CA ALA A 143 -1.60 -8.32 -2.91
C ALA A 143 -1.70 -6.84 -3.30
N ALA A 144 -2.93 -6.31 -3.43
CA ALA A 144 -3.15 -4.91 -3.73
C ALA A 144 -2.61 -3.98 -2.63
N LEU A 145 -2.91 -4.28 -1.34
CA LEU A 145 -2.45 -3.49 -0.19
C LEU A 145 -0.93 -3.51 -0.08
N GLY A 146 -0.31 -4.70 -0.16
CA GLY A 146 1.12 -4.86 -0.01
C GLY A 146 1.90 -4.13 -1.09
N ASP A 147 1.52 -4.30 -2.34
CA ASP A 147 2.19 -3.64 -3.44
C ASP A 147 2.01 -2.11 -3.39
N ALA A 148 0.80 -1.61 -3.10
CA ALA A 148 0.56 -0.17 -2.98
C ALA A 148 1.32 0.45 -1.78
N ILE A 149 1.44 -0.24 -0.64
CA ILE A 149 2.24 0.20 0.50
C ILE A 149 3.73 0.23 0.12
N CYS A 150 4.22 -0.78 -0.60
CA CYS A 150 5.58 -0.78 -1.13
C CYS A 150 5.84 0.43 -2.02
N ASN A 151 4.93 0.69 -2.97
CA ASN A 151 5.03 1.82 -3.89
C ASN A 151 5.00 3.16 -3.15
N LEU A 152 4.12 3.32 -2.15
CA LEU A 152 4.06 4.51 -1.30
C LEU A 152 5.39 4.77 -0.59
N HIS A 153 5.96 3.77 0.07
CA HIS A 153 7.24 3.92 0.77
C HIS A 153 8.39 4.19 -0.18
N ALA A 154 8.37 3.60 -1.38
CA ALA A 154 9.35 3.92 -2.43
C ALA A 154 9.28 5.39 -2.84
N THR A 155 8.08 6.02 -2.90
CA THR A 155 7.96 7.47 -3.13
C THR A 155 8.60 8.32 -2.03
N GLN A 156 8.75 7.75 -0.82
CA GLN A 156 9.37 8.42 0.33
C GLN A 156 10.86 8.12 0.48
N GLY A 157 11.49 7.62 -0.57
CA GLY A 157 12.93 7.34 -0.61
C GLY A 157 13.35 6.10 0.20
N VAL A 158 12.44 5.20 0.52
CA VAL A 158 12.73 3.95 1.24
C VAL A 158 13.10 2.85 0.24
N GLN A 159 14.15 2.09 0.52
CA GLN A 159 14.48 0.86 -0.21
C GLN A 159 13.58 -0.26 0.28
N VAL A 160 12.55 -0.58 -0.50
CA VAL A 160 11.54 -1.58 -0.14
C VAL A 160 11.88 -2.94 -0.73
N HIS A 161 11.73 -3.98 0.08
CA HIS A 161 11.86 -5.39 -0.30
C HIS A 161 10.51 -6.09 -0.13
N ARG A 162 10.00 -6.70 -1.20
CA ARG A 162 8.73 -7.43 -1.25
C ARG A 162 8.99 -8.91 -0.98
N GLU A 163 8.39 -9.48 0.04
CA GLU A 163 8.60 -10.87 0.43
C GLU A 163 7.29 -11.65 0.50
N PHE A 164 7.31 -12.84 -0.06
CA PHE A 164 6.27 -13.85 0.03
C PHE A 164 6.78 -15.00 0.90
N TYR A 165 6.04 -15.36 1.93
CA TYR A 165 6.38 -16.49 2.80
C TYR A 165 5.56 -17.72 2.39
N TYR A 166 6.24 -18.81 2.07
CA TYR A 166 5.63 -20.08 1.72
C TYR A 166 5.74 -21.09 2.84
N ASN A 167 4.60 -21.63 3.28
CA ASN A 167 4.57 -22.88 4.04
C ASN A 167 4.59 -24.05 3.06
N ASP A 168 5.78 -24.58 2.81
CA ASP A 168 6.05 -25.64 1.84
C ASP A 168 6.11 -27.06 2.48
N ALA A 169 5.65 -27.19 3.75
CA ALA A 169 5.66 -28.43 4.54
C ALA A 169 4.38 -28.61 5.36
N GLY A 170 4.21 -29.77 5.95
CA GLY A 170 3.14 -30.05 6.92
C GLY A 170 1.91 -30.75 6.34
N VAL A 171 0.84 -30.79 7.16
CA VAL A 171 -0.36 -31.60 6.88
C VAL A 171 -1.07 -31.18 5.61
N GLN A 172 -1.17 -29.88 5.33
CA GLN A 172 -1.88 -29.37 4.15
C GLN A 172 -1.19 -29.78 2.85
N ILE A 173 0.13 -29.81 2.82
CA ILE A 173 0.92 -30.24 1.66
C ILE A 173 0.76 -31.75 1.43
N ASN A 174 0.73 -32.54 2.50
CA ASN A 174 0.44 -33.97 2.39
C ASN A 174 -0.99 -34.24 1.87
N THR A 175 -1.97 -33.44 2.33
CA THR A 175 -3.35 -33.50 1.82
C THR A 175 -3.40 -33.17 0.33
N LEU A 176 -2.64 -32.17 -0.14
CA LEU A 176 -2.52 -31.85 -1.56
C LEU A 176 -1.99 -33.04 -2.37
N ALA A 177 -0.91 -33.67 -1.88
CA ALA A 177 -0.31 -34.83 -2.55
C ALA A 177 -1.28 -36.02 -2.65
N THR A 178 -1.97 -36.36 -1.55
CA THR A 178 -2.96 -37.44 -1.54
C THR A 178 -4.19 -37.13 -2.40
N SER A 179 -4.63 -35.90 -2.45
CA SER A 179 -5.72 -35.44 -3.34
C SER A 179 -5.34 -35.61 -4.82
N THR A 180 -4.13 -35.19 -5.18
CA THR A 180 -3.58 -35.32 -6.53
C THR A 180 -3.42 -36.79 -6.92
N GLN A 181 -2.90 -37.62 -6.01
CA GLN A 181 -2.77 -39.07 -6.24
C GLN A 181 -4.13 -39.73 -6.47
N ALA A 182 -5.16 -39.39 -5.69
CA ALA A 182 -6.51 -39.90 -5.87
C ALA A 182 -7.07 -39.56 -7.25
N ARG A 183 -6.88 -38.32 -7.71
CA ARG A 183 -7.25 -37.90 -9.09
C ARG A 183 -6.47 -38.66 -10.15
N ALA A 184 -5.15 -38.83 -9.98
CA ALA A 184 -4.33 -39.57 -10.92
C ALA A 184 -4.77 -41.04 -11.03
N ARG A 185 -5.34 -41.62 -9.95
CA ARG A 185 -5.98 -42.95 -9.95
C ARG A 185 -7.41 -42.97 -10.53
N GLY A 186 -7.91 -41.83 -11.03
CA GLY A 186 -9.22 -41.69 -11.64
C GLY A 186 -10.39 -41.52 -10.67
N LEU A 187 -10.13 -41.32 -9.37
CA LEU A 187 -11.17 -41.07 -8.37
C LEU A 187 -11.68 -39.64 -8.45
N LYS A 188 -12.94 -39.46 -8.11
CA LYS A 188 -13.62 -38.13 -8.03
C LYS A 188 -14.15 -37.92 -6.62
N PRO A 189 -14.40 -36.65 -6.22
CA PRO A 189 -15.08 -36.33 -4.98
C PRO A 189 -16.41 -37.12 -4.86
N GLY A 190 -16.55 -37.84 -3.73
CA GLY A 190 -17.71 -38.69 -3.47
C GLY A 190 -17.55 -40.15 -3.86
N ASP A 191 -16.51 -40.55 -4.58
CA ASP A 191 -16.22 -41.96 -4.90
C ASP A 191 -15.73 -42.73 -3.67
N ALA A 192 -16.01 -44.01 -3.64
CA ALA A 192 -15.43 -44.90 -2.64
C ALA A 192 -13.89 -44.90 -2.74
N GLY A 193 -13.22 -44.53 -1.65
CA GLY A 193 -11.75 -44.40 -1.60
C GLY A 193 -11.25 -42.97 -1.84
N TRP A 194 -12.15 -41.97 -2.10
CA TRP A 194 -11.78 -40.56 -2.08
C TRP A 194 -11.38 -40.16 -0.64
N PRO A 195 -10.19 -39.51 -0.42
CA PRO A 195 -9.78 -39.13 0.92
C PRO A 195 -10.73 -38.07 1.53
N GLU A 196 -11.18 -38.25 2.77
CA GLU A 196 -12.16 -37.39 3.43
C GLU A 196 -11.70 -35.92 3.52
N ALA A 197 -10.42 -35.68 3.77
CA ALA A 197 -9.84 -34.34 3.87
C ALA A 197 -9.34 -33.79 2.52
N ALA A 198 -9.60 -34.47 1.37
CA ALA A 198 -9.04 -34.09 0.09
C ALA A 198 -9.56 -32.74 -0.43
N TYR A 199 -8.72 -32.04 -1.17
CA TYR A 199 -9.11 -30.86 -1.93
C TYR A 199 -9.94 -31.27 -3.15
N ASN A 200 -11.09 -30.61 -3.35
CA ASN A 200 -12.10 -31.03 -4.33
C ASN A 200 -12.14 -30.16 -5.60
N GLY A 201 -11.33 -29.11 -5.69
CA GLY A 201 -11.33 -28.17 -6.84
C GLY A 201 -10.82 -28.84 -8.13
N ASP A 202 -11.28 -28.30 -9.28
CA ASP A 202 -10.90 -28.83 -10.61
C ASP A 202 -9.39 -28.69 -10.87
N TYR A 203 -8.71 -27.75 -10.20
CA TYR A 203 -7.25 -27.61 -10.30
C TYR A 203 -6.47 -28.85 -9.88
N ILE A 204 -7.03 -29.70 -8.99
CA ILE A 204 -6.41 -30.98 -8.61
C ILE A 204 -6.38 -31.96 -9.79
N ASP A 205 -7.43 -31.93 -10.63
CA ASP A 205 -7.48 -32.74 -11.85
C ASP A 205 -6.43 -32.27 -12.86
N ASP A 206 -6.26 -30.95 -13.02
CA ASP A 206 -5.24 -30.36 -13.88
C ASP A 206 -3.82 -30.75 -13.42
N ILE A 207 -3.54 -30.69 -12.11
CA ILE A 207 -2.26 -31.11 -11.54
C ILE A 207 -2.02 -32.61 -11.82
N ALA A 208 -3.02 -33.45 -11.56
CA ALA A 208 -2.92 -34.90 -11.77
C ALA A 208 -2.66 -35.24 -13.24
N ARG A 209 -3.41 -34.62 -14.17
CA ARG A 209 -3.24 -34.78 -15.61
C ARG A 209 -1.82 -34.39 -16.07
N ASP A 210 -1.32 -33.26 -15.60
CA ASP A 210 -0.03 -32.72 -15.99
C ASP A 210 1.11 -33.55 -15.35
N PHE A 211 0.92 -34.07 -14.12
CA PHE A 211 1.82 -35.01 -13.50
C PHE A 211 1.95 -36.31 -14.29
N MET A 212 0.81 -36.91 -14.68
CA MET A 212 0.77 -38.11 -15.51
C MET A 212 1.39 -37.92 -16.90
N ALA A 213 1.32 -36.70 -17.44
CA ALA A 213 1.96 -36.32 -18.70
C ALA A 213 3.45 -36.00 -18.57
N CYS A 214 4.07 -36.23 -17.42
CA CYS A 214 5.48 -35.96 -17.13
C CYS A 214 5.92 -34.52 -17.45
N LYS A 215 5.02 -33.53 -17.24
CA LYS A 215 5.34 -32.14 -17.52
C LYS A 215 6.38 -31.57 -16.56
N THR A 216 7.06 -30.52 -17.03
CA THR A 216 7.95 -29.68 -16.21
C THR A 216 7.23 -28.40 -15.88
N VAL A 217 7.24 -27.98 -14.61
CA VAL A 217 6.80 -26.66 -14.15
C VAL A 217 7.96 -25.94 -13.50
N SER A 218 8.02 -24.62 -13.69
CA SER A 218 9.02 -23.75 -13.05
C SER A 218 8.30 -22.84 -12.06
N ALA A 219 8.76 -22.88 -10.81
CA ALA A 219 8.35 -21.95 -9.75
C ALA A 219 9.60 -21.28 -9.19
N ASP A 220 9.62 -19.95 -9.19
CA ASP A 220 10.82 -19.15 -8.92
C ASP A 220 11.98 -19.52 -9.86
N ASP A 221 13.14 -19.86 -9.30
CA ASP A 221 14.33 -20.32 -10.01
C ASP A 221 14.43 -21.85 -10.13
N ARG A 222 13.39 -22.60 -9.71
CA ARG A 222 13.38 -24.07 -9.68
C ARG A 222 12.46 -24.65 -10.75
N ALA A 223 12.97 -25.61 -11.49
CA ALA A 223 12.17 -26.42 -12.39
C ALA A 223 11.98 -27.81 -11.78
N PHE A 224 10.73 -28.29 -11.79
CA PHE A 224 10.40 -29.64 -11.33
C PHE A 224 9.71 -30.42 -12.47
N THR A 225 10.26 -31.59 -12.81
CA THR A 225 9.68 -32.48 -13.82
C THR A 225 8.97 -33.64 -13.12
N ALA A 226 7.70 -33.83 -13.44
CA ALA A 226 6.91 -34.93 -12.90
C ALA A 226 7.47 -36.31 -13.31
N SER A 227 7.51 -37.26 -12.40
CA SER A 227 7.92 -38.64 -12.69
C SER A 227 6.86 -39.41 -13.50
N GLY A 228 5.59 -39.03 -13.38
CA GLY A 228 4.44 -39.74 -13.92
C GLY A 228 4.11 -41.02 -13.14
N ASP A 229 4.89 -41.38 -12.10
CA ASP A 229 4.65 -42.53 -11.25
C ASP A 229 3.63 -42.17 -10.14
N ILE A 230 2.42 -42.74 -10.26
CA ILE A 230 1.32 -42.49 -9.32
C ILE A 230 1.55 -43.07 -7.93
N ASP A 231 2.51 -44.00 -7.76
CA ASP A 231 2.84 -44.57 -6.47
C ASP A 231 3.99 -43.83 -5.76
N ASP A 232 4.68 -42.91 -6.47
CA ASP A 232 5.68 -41.99 -5.89
C ASP A 232 5.00 -40.73 -5.32
N LEU A 233 4.49 -40.88 -4.08
CA LEU A 233 3.79 -39.77 -3.40
C LEU A 233 4.69 -38.53 -3.17
N GLU A 234 6.01 -38.74 -3.01
CA GLU A 234 6.95 -37.63 -2.82
C GLU A 234 7.13 -36.81 -4.11
N SER A 235 7.25 -37.48 -5.27
CA SER A 235 7.27 -36.83 -6.57
C SER A 235 5.96 -36.05 -6.84
N ILE A 236 4.80 -36.65 -6.51
CA ILE A 236 3.49 -35.98 -6.61
C ILE A 236 3.47 -34.73 -5.71
N ARG A 237 3.94 -34.85 -4.47
CA ARG A 237 3.99 -33.74 -3.50
C ARG A 237 4.80 -32.56 -4.04
N GLN A 238 6.01 -32.83 -4.50
CA GLN A 238 6.91 -31.79 -5.01
C GLN A 238 6.35 -31.13 -6.29
N PHE A 239 5.82 -31.93 -7.21
CA PHE A 239 5.21 -31.41 -8.43
C PHE A 239 3.98 -30.55 -8.14
N ALA A 240 3.07 -31.02 -7.27
CA ALA A 240 1.85 -30.29 -6.95
C ALA A 240 2.13 -28.94 -6.27
N VAL A 241 3.12 -28.89 -5.36
CA VAL A 241 3.57 -27.63 -4.74
C VAL A 241 4.15 -26.69 -5.80
N ALA A 242 5.06 -27.19 -6.66
CA ALA A 242 5.66 -26.37 -7.71
C ALA A 242 4.61 -25.87 -8.71
N TYR A 243 3.64 -26.71 -9.06
CA TYR A 243 2.53 -26.34 -9.95
C TYR A 243 1.70 -25.20 -9.37
N LEU A 244 1.26 -25.31 -8.12
CA LEU A 244 0.43 -24.27 -7.51
C LEU A 244 1.20 -22.98 -7.23
N ARG A 245 2.48 -23.04 -6.86
CA ARG A 245 3.33 -21.86 -6.76
C ARG A 245 3.43 -21.13 -8.10
N HIS A 246 3.62 -21.88 -9.20
CA HIS A 246 3.64 -21.32 -10.54
C HIS A 246 2.31 -20.66 -10.91
N GLU A 247 1.18 -21.31 -10.67
CA GLU A 247 -0.15 -20.76 -10.95
C GLU A 247 -0.44 -19.51 -10.11
N GLN A 248 -0.08 -19.50 -8.83
CA GLN A 248 -0.21 -18.34 -7.95
C GLN A 248 0.64 -17.18 -8.44
N ASP A 249 1.87 -17.43 -8.93
CA ASP A 249 2.74 -16.40 -9.48
C ASP A 249 2.18 -15.81 -10.78
N LEU A 250 1.61 -16.63 -11.67
CA LEU A 250 0.91 -16.17 -12.86
C LEU A 250 -0.29 -15.26 -12.51
N ASP A 251 -1.05 -15.60 -11.47
CA ASP A 251 -2.16 -14.77 -10.99
C ASP A 251 -1.66 -13.41 -10.47
N LEU A 252 -0.56 -13.41 -9.71
CA LEU A 252 0.06 -12.20 -9.19
C LEU A 252 0.65 -11.33 -10.31
N GLN A 253 1.29 -11.93 -11.31
CA GLN A 253 1.79 -11.20 -12.48
C GLN A 253 0.66 -10.56 -13.29
N ALA A 254 -0.45 -11.30 -13.52
CA ALA A 254 -1.65 -10.75 -14.15
C ALA A 254 -2.27 -9.60 -13.34
N PHE A 255 -2.05 -9.60 -12.03
CA PHE A 255 -2.44 -8.54 -11.11
C PHE A 255 -1.37 -7.44 -10.96
N SER A 256 -0.28 -7.49 -11.75
CA SER A 256 0.86 -6.55 -11.71
C SER A 256 1.57 -6.51 -10.36
N VAL A 257 1.63 -7.64 -9.67
CA VAL A 257 2.33 -7.81 -8.39
C VAL A 257 3.54 -8.73 -8.59
N ARG A 258 4.67 -8.34 -8.02
CA ARG A 258 5.92 -9.12 -8.06
C ARG A 258 6.58 -9.09 -6.69
N PHE A 259 7.37 -10.13 -6.40
CA PHE A 259 8.15 -10.27 -5.19
C PHE A 259 9.64 -10.28 -5.50
N ASP A 260 10.42 -9.76 -4.56
CA ASP A 260 11.88 -9.78 -4.63
C ASP A 260 12.43 -11.08 -4.03
N ASN A 261 11.66 -11.72 -3.13
CA ASN A 261 12.03 -12.98 -2.49
C ASN A 261 10.80 -13.82 -2.14
N TYR A 262 10.94 -15.13 -2.34
CA TYR A 262 10.03 -16.16 -1.86
C TYR A 262 10.71 -16.93 -0.75
N TYR A 263 10.29 -16.69 0.50
CA TYR A 263 10.91 -17.30 1.67
C TYR A 263 10.20 -18.60 2.03
N LEU A 264 10.95 -19.72 2.07
CA LEU A 264 10.40 -21.04 2.37
C LEU A 264 10.47 -21.32 3.86
N GLU A 265 9.38 -21.76 4.48
CA GLU A 265 9.35 -22.17 5.89
C GLU A 265 10.33 -23.28 6.17
N SER A 266 10.47 -24.25 5.25
CA SER A 266 11.43 -25.36 5.38
C SER A 266 12.88 -24.88 5.56
N SER A 267 13.25 -23.72 5.04
CA SER A 267 14.58 -23.15 5.19
C SER A 267 14.90 -22.77 6.64
N LEU A 268 13.91 -22.38 7.43
CA LEU A 268 14.09 -22.08 8.86
C LEU A 268 14.57 -23.32 9.65
N TYR A 269 14.14 -24.50 9.22
CA TYR A 269 14.54 -25.76 9.84
C TYR A 269 15.88 -26.24 9.29
N SER A 270 16.06 -26.25 7.98
CA SER A 270 17.28 -26.75 7.33
C SER A 270 18.51 -25.91 7.64
N GLU A 271 18.35 -24.59 7.87
CA GLU A 271 19.40 -23.66 8.29
C GLU A 271 19.59 -23.63 9.82
N GLY A 272 18.81 -24.41 10.59
CA GLY A 272 18.88 -24.45 12.06
C GLY A 272 18.39 -23.18 12.75
N ARG A 273 17.63 -22.32 12.07
CA ARG A 273 17.14 -21.04 12.64
C ARG A 273 16.11 -21.27 13.74
N VAL A 274 15.26 -22.28 13.61
CA VAL A 274 14.29 -22.65 14.64
C VAL A 274 15.02 -23.08 15.92
N ASP A 275 15.99 -24.00 15.81
CA ASP A 275 16.76 -24.48 16.94
C ASP A 275 17.61 -23.35 17.59
N SER A 276 18.24 -22.51 16.78
CA SER A 276 19.03 -21.37 17.29
C SER A 276 18.15 -20.34 17.99
N THR A 277 16.92 -20.12 17.54
CA THR A 277 15.94 -19.24 18.21
C THR A 277 15.56 -19.82 19.57
N VAL A 278 15.25 -21.10 19.65
CA VAL A 278 14.96 -21.77 20.94
C VAL A 278 16.14 -21.68 21.89
N GLN A 279 17.38 -21.91 21.40
CA GLN A 279 18.57 -21.80 22.22
C GLN A 279 18.77 -20.37 22.74
N ARG A 280 18.60 -19.37 21.89
CA ARG A 280 18.68 -17.96 22.27
C ARG A 280 17.69 -17.58 23.38
N LEU A 281 16.44 -18.07 23.29
CA LEU A 281 15.41 -17.85 24.31
C LEU A 281 15.75 -18.54 25.64
N LYS A 282 16.36 -19.75 25.59
CA LYS A 282 16.89 -20.44 26.77
C LYS A 282 18.03 -19.67 27.42
N ASP A 283 19.01 -19.23 26.63
CA ASP A 283 20.18 -18.50 27.11
C ASP A 283 19.79 -17.13 27.74
N ALA A 284 18.72 -16.52 27.24
CA ALA A 284 18.13 -15.32 27.82
C ALA A 284 17.39 -15.58 29.15
N GLY A 285 17.25 -16.84 29.59
CA GLY A 285 16.58 -17.23 30.85
C GLY A 285 15.07 -17.01 30.82
N LYS A 286 14.46 -16.99 29.62
CA LYS A 286 13.03 -16.66 29.44
C LYS A 286 12.13 -17.87 29.23
N THR A 287 12.69 -19.07 29.39
CA THR A 287 11.98 -20.34 29.21
C THR A 287 11.88 -21.12 30.50
N TYR A 288 10.94 -22.04 30.57
CA TYR A 288 10.79 -23.01 31.63
C TYR A 288 10.17 -24.32 31.09
N GLU A 289 10.37 -25.42 31.81
CA GLU A 289 9.75 -26.70 31.49
C GLU A 289 8.55 -26.95 32.40
N GLN A 290 7.44 -27.37 31.79
CA GLN A 290 6.24 -27.77 32.50
C GLN A 290 5.55 -28.91 31.75
N ASP A 291 5.15 -29.95 32.44
CA ASP A 291 4.44 -31.13 31.91
C ASP A 291 5.15 -31.77 30.69
N GLY A 292 6.49 -31.74 30.68
CA GLY A 292 7.32 -32.27 29.58
C GLY A 292 7.36 -31.41 28.33
N ALA A 293 6.78 -30.21 28.34
CA ALA A 293 6.84 -29.23 27.27
C ALA A 293 7.74 -28.06 27.67
N LEU A 294 8.35 -27.40 26.65
CA LEU A 294 9.15 -26.18 26.83
C LEU A 294 8.26 -24.96 26.57
N TRP A 295 8.24 -24.04 27.52
CA TRP A 295 7.42 -22.84 27.50
C TRP A 295 8.26 -21.57 27.47
N LEU A 296 7.73 -20.50 26.83
CA LEU A 296 8.23 -19.13 26.91
C LEU A 296 7.41 -18.32 27.90
N ARG A 297 8.06 -17.54 28.75
CA ARG A 297 7.43 -16.49 29.61
C ARG A 297 7.03 -15.29 28.78
N SER A 298 6.10 -15.46 27.85
CA SER A 298 5.67 -14.39 26.95
C SER A 298 4.84 -13.32 27.65
N THR A 299 4.26 -13.65 28.83
CA THR A 299 3.55 -12.71 29.69
C THR A 299 4.45 -11.59 30.21
N ASP A 300 5.76 -11.85 30.40
CA ASP A 300 6.75 -10.82 30.78
C ASP A 300 6.83 -9.67 29.75
N TYR A 301 6.33 -9.88 28.54
CA TYR A 301 6.40 -8.97 27.39
C TYR A 301 5.02 -8.55 26.85
N GLY A 302 3.95 -8.72 27.66
CA GLY A 302 2.63 -8.23 27.34
C GLY A 302 1.75 -9.18 26.52
N ASP A 303 2.12 -10.45 26.40
CA ASP A 303 1.21 -11.49 25.88
C ASP A 303 0.16 -11.86 26.96
N ASP A 304 -0.98 -12.41 26.51
CA ASP A 304 -2.09 -12.77 27.42
C ASP A 304 -1.81 -14.02 28.27
N LYS A 305 -0.90 -14.89 27.79
CA LYS A 305 -0.44 -16.11 28.49
C LYS A 305 0.90 -16.58 27.97
N ASP A 306 1.60 -17.40 28.76
CA ASP A 306 2.84 -18.05 28.33
C ASP A 306 2.59 -19.04 27.18
N ARG A 307 3.57 -19.21 26.31
CA ARG A 307 3.42 -20.00 25.08
C ARG A 307 4.28 -21.23 25.06
N VAL A 308 3.67 -22.34 24.67
CA VAL A 308 4.42 -23.59 24.38
C VAL A 308 5.27 -23.36 23.15
N MET A 309 6.56 -23.60 23.28
CA MET A 309 7.54 -23.56 22.20
C MET A 309 7.75 -24.97 21.59
N LYS A 310 7.95 -25.96 22.46
CA LYS A 310 8.18 -27.36 22.08
C LYS A 310 7.23 -28.26 22.85
N LYS A 311 6.50 -29.10 22.15
CA LYS A 311 5.54 -30.03 22.73
C LYS A 311 6.25 -31.24 23.34
N THR A 312 5.50 -32.07 24.08
CA THR A 312 5.98 -33.32 24.70
C THR A 312 6.48 -34.37 23.69
N ASP A 313 5.95 -34.35 22.45
CA ASP A 313 6.38 -35.20 21.34
C ASP A 313 7.67 -34.70 20.66
N GLY A 314 8.24 -33.59 21.14
CA GLY A 314 9.44 -33.00 20.59
C GLY A 314 9.21 -32.06 19.39
N SER A 315 7.97 -31.92 18.89
CA SER A 315 7.65 -30.99 17.79
C SER A 315 7.54 -29.55 18.26
N TYR A 316 7.93 -28.61 17.39
CA TYR A 316 7.74 -27.18 17.65
C TYR A 316 6.30 -26.76 17.37
N THR A 317 5.81 -25.77 18.11
CA THR A 317 4.57 -25.07 17.78
C THR A 317 4.84 -24.02 16.70
N TYR A 318 3.82 -23.57 15.97
CA TYR A 318 3.93 -22.50 14.94
C TYR A 318 4.53 -21.19 15.46
N PHE A 319 4.46 -20.96 16.74
CA PHE A 319 5.02 -19.77 17.40
C PHE A 319 6.53 -19.63 17.20
N VAL A 320 7.30 -20.73 17.26
CA VAL A 320 8.77 -20.67 17.17
C VAL A 320 9.27 -20.33 15.78
N PRO A 321 8.79 -20.98 14.69
CA PRO A 321 9.13 -20.57 13.33
C PRO A 321 8.74 -19.12 13.04
N ASP A 322 7.60 -18.63 13.53
CA ASP A 322 7.20 -17.22 13.36
C ASP A 322 8.24 -16.27 13.97
N VAL A 323 8.69 -16.53 15.20
CA VAL A 323 9.74 -15.74 15.85
C VAL A 323 11.07 -15.85 15.08
N ALA A 324 11.46 -17.06 14.69
CA ALA A 324 12.70 -17.30 13.94
C ALA A 324 12.72 -16.55 12.60
N TYR A 325 11.60 -16.52 11.90
CA TYR A 325 11.46 -15.82 10.65
C TYR A 325 11.58 -14.29 10.82
N HIS A 326 10.95 -13.72 11.84
CA HIS A 326 11.06 -12.28 12.09
C HIS A 326 12.46 -11.88 12.59
N LEU A 327 13.15 -12.75 13.34
CA LEU A 327 14.57 -12.57 13.65
C LEU A 327 15.42 -12.58 12.37
N ALA A 328 15.13 -13.49 11.43
CA ALA A 328 15.81 -13.54 10.14
C ALA A 328 15.62 -12.25 9.32
N LYS A 329 14.43 -11.63 9.33
CA LYS A 329 14.21 -10.29 8.73
C LYS A 329 15.10 -9.23 9.36
N TRP A 330 15.15 -9.19 10.68
CA TRP A 330 15.97 -8.25 11.43
C TRP A 330 17.47 -8.43 11.16
N GLU A 331 17.96 -9.68 11.17
CA GLU A 331 19.36 -10.04 10.90
C GLU A 331 19.79 -9.72 9.47
N ARG A 332 18.86 -9.73 8.51
CA ARG A 332 19.06 -9.27 7.12
C ARG A 332 19.15 -7.74 6.99
N GLY A 333 19.01 -7.00 8.11
CA GLY A 333 19.17 -5.55 8.17
C GLY A 333 17.90 -4.75 7.85
N PHE A 334 16.73 -5.38 7.88
CA PHE A 334 15.45 -4.66 7.72
C PHE A 334 15.01 -4.06 9.06
N ALA A 335 15.39 -2.80 9.29
CA ALA A 335 15.00 -2.07 10.50
C ALA A 335 13.48 -1.77 10.57
N GLN A 336 12.80 -1.81 9.43
CA GLN A 336 11.35 -1.73 9.33
C GLN A 336 10.83 -3.00 8.64
N ALA A 337 9.82 -3.62 9.21
CA ALA A 337 9.11 -4.76 8.63
C ALA A 337 7.61 -4.57 8.81
N VAL A 338 6.85 -4.83 7.75
CA VAL A 338 5.38 -4.77 7.75
C VAL A 338 4.84 -6.10 7.27
N ASN A 339 3.91 -6.67 8.02
CA ASN A 339 3.18 -7.87 7.63
C ASN A 339 1.73 -7.50 7.31
N ILE A 340 1.24 -7.91 6.15
CA ILE A 340 -0.15 -7.71 5.74
C ILE A 340 -0.88 -9.03 5.87
N GLN A 341 -1.84 -9.09 6.79
CA GLN A 341 -2.52 -10.32 7.17
C GLN A 341 -4.02 -10.14 7.34
N GLY A 342 -4.77 -11.23 7.27
CA GLY A 342 -6.18 -11.23 7.64
C GLY A 342 -6.40 -10.92 9.13
N MET A 343 -7.55 -10.37 9.46
CA MET A 343 -7.93 -10.02 10.84
C MET A 343 -7.94 -11.24 11.79
N ASP A 344 -8.10 -12.44 11.28
CA ASP A 344 -8.00 -13.71 12.00
C ASP A 344 -6.62 -13.96 12.63
N HIS A 345 -5.57 -13.32 12.09
CA HIS A 345 -4.21 -13.37 12.64
C HIS A 345 -3.94 -12.37 13.77
N HIS A 346 -4.92 -11.52 14.17
CA HIS A 346 -4.73 -10.52 15.22
C HIS A 346 -4.13 -11.11 16.52
N GLY A 347 -4.58 -12.30 16.93
CA GLY A 347 -4.09 -12.98 18.14
C GLY A 347 -2.64 -13.43 18.08
N THR A 348 -1.96 -13.40 16.92
CA THR A 348 -0.55 -13.80 16.79
C THR A 348 0.42 -12.66 17.08
N ILE A 349 -0.01 -11.42 16.95
CA ILE A 349 0.84 -10.22 17.00
C ILE A 349 1.56 -10.09 18.36
N ALA A 350 0.80 -10.14 19.45
CA ALA A 350 1.35 -9.96 20.79
C ALA A 350 2.40 -11.05 21.12
N ARG A 351 2.08 -12.31 20.80
CA ARG A 351 2.98 -13.44 21.07
C ARG A 351 4.27 -13.40 20.23
N VAL A 352 4.20 -13.01 18.96
CA VAL A 352 5.40 -12.89 18.10
C VAL A 352 6.29 -11.77 18.62
N ARG A 353 5.73 -10.59 18.93
CA ARG A 353 6.47 -9.46 19.51
C ARG A 353 7.07 -9.82 20.85
N ALA A 354 6.35 -10.55 21.72
CA ALA A 354 6.89 -11.05 22.99
C ALA A 354 8.10 -11.98 22.77
N GLY A 355 8.01 -12.91 21.80
CA GLY A 355 9.12 -13.80 21.44
C GLY A 355 10.36 -13.04 20.95
N LEU A 356 10.17 -12.02 20.11
CA LEU A 356 11.24 -11.17 19.59
C LEU A 356 11.93 -10.36 20.71
N GLN A 357 11.16 -9.80 21.65
CA GLN A 357 11.71 -9.09 22.80
C GLN A 357 12.46 -10.05 23.75
N ALA A 358 11.89 -11.23 24.01
CA ALA A 358 12.50 -12.24 24.84
C ALA A 358 13.84 -12.77 24.27
N ALA A 359 13.98 -12.80 22.94
CA ALA A 359 15.21 -13.22 22.27
C ALA A 359 16.39 -12.26 22.47
N ASN A 360 16.16 -11.07 22.99
CA ASN A 360 17.18 -10.04 23.29
C ASN A 360 18.16 -9.80 22.13
N ALA A 361 17.62 -9.71 20.91
CA ALA A 361 18.40 -9.54 19.67
C ALA A 361 18.54 -8.07 19.23
N GLY A 362 18.20 -7.11 20.09
CA GLY A 362 18.19 -5.68 19.75
C GLY A 362 17.02 -5.26 18.87
N VAL A 363 16.00 -6.11 18.72
CA VAL A 363 14.79 -5.80 17.94
C VAL A 363 14.00 -4.71 18.67
N PRO A 364 13.58 -3.62 17.97
CA PRO A 364 12.83 -2.53 18.58
C PRO A 364 11.47 -2.99 19.14
N LEU A 365 11.00 -2.31 20.18
CA LEU A 365 9.65 -2.51 20.69
C LEU A 365 8.63 -2.18 19.58
N GLY A 366 7.64 -3.06 19.38
CA GLY A 366 6.61 -2.89 18.37
C GLY A 366 6.94 -3.47 16.98
N TYR A 367 8.18 -3.92 16.75
CA TYR A 367 8.55 -4.63 15.52
C TYR A 367 7.97 -6.05 15.48
N PRO A 368 7.49 -6.53 14.33
CA PRO A 368 7.15 -5.79 13.10
C PRO A 368 5.83 -5.03 13.21
N ASP A 369 5.58 -4.12 12.24
CA ASP A 369 4.27 -3.53 12.03
C ASP A 369 3.32 -4.52 11.34
N TYR A 370 2.02 -4.34 11.59
CA TYR A 370 0.98 -5.17 10.98
C TYR A 370 -0.10 -4.30 10.36
N VAL A 371 -0.49 -4.64 9.14
CA VAL A 371 -1.69 -4.12 8.48
C VAL A 371 -2.69 -5.25 8.39
N LEU A 372 -3.72 -5.19 9.24
CA LEU A 372 -4.77 -6.19 9.27
C LEU A 372 -5.92 -5.79 8.34
N HIS A 373 -6.44 -6.74 7.58
CA HIS A 373 -7.58 -6.50 6.70
C HIS A 373 -8.73 -7.48 6.94
N THR A 374 -9.94 -6.98 6.71
CA THR A 374 -11.16 -7.80 6.79
C THR A 374 -11.38 -8.60 5.50
N MET A 375 -12.27 -9.57 5.58
CA MET A 375 -12.72 -10.35 4.42
C MET A 375 -13.42 -9.46 3.38
N VAL A 376 -13.37 -9.90 2.13
CA VAL A 376 -14.07 -9.27 0.99
C VAL A 376 -15.21 -10.18 0.57
N ARG A 377 -16.42 -9.63 0.49
CA ARG A 377 -17.56 -10.29 -0.13
C ARG A 377 -17.68 -9.83 -1.58
N VAL A 378 -17.99 -10.75 -2.47
CA VAL A 378 -18.19 -10.45 -3.89
C VAL A 378 -19.66 -10.56 -4.21
N VAL A 379 -20.22 -9.54 -4.90
CA VAL A 379 -21.61 -9.53 -5.33
C VAL A 379 -21.72 -9.32 -6.83
N ARG A 380 -22.77 -9.91 -7.43
CA ARG A 380 -23.18 -9.72 -8.83
C ARG A 380 -24.69 -9.68 -8.90
N ASN A 381 -25.28 -8.70 -9.57
CA ASN A 381 -26.72 -8.45 -9.61
C ASN A 381 -27.36 -8.35 -8.20
N GLY A 382 -26.62 -7.80 -7.23
CA GLY A 382 -27.05 -7.67 -5.83
C GLY A 382 -26.98 -8.96 -5.01
N GLU A 383 -26.57 -10.08 -5.57
CA GLU A 383 -26.46 -11.39 -4.90
C GLU A 383 -25.00 -11.76 -4.63
N GLU A 384 -24.73 -12.41 -3.51
CA GLU A 384 -23.38 -12.86 -3.15
C GLU A 384 -22.92 -14.03 -4.02
N VAL A 385 -21.77 -13.87 -4.67
CA VAL A 385 -21.08 -14.93 -5.41
C VAL A 385 -20.18 -15.69 -4.44
N LYS A 386 -20.61 -16.87 -3.98
CA LYS A 386 -19.90 -17.65 -2.96
C LYS A 386 -18.91 -18.66 -3.52
N ILE A 387 -19.13 -19.15 -4.75
CA ILE A 387 -18.39 -20.27 -5.31
C ILE A 387 -17.99 -19.93 -6.75
N SER A 388 -16.72 -20.16 -7.09
CA SER A 388 -16.26 -20.21 -8.47
C SER A 388 -16.11 -21.66 -8.95
N LYS A 389 -16.29 -21.90 -10.26
CA LYS A 389 -16.07 -23.22 -10.85
C LYS A 389 -14.61 -23.69 -10.71
N ARG A 390 -13.65 -22.74 -10.78
CA ARG A 390 -12.20 -23.01 -10.71
C ARG A 390 -11.76 -23.57 -9.36
N ALA A 391 -12.16 -22.95 -8.27
CA ALA A 391 -11.77 -23.33 -6.90
C ALA A 391 -12.74 -24.29 -6.22
N GLY A 392 -14.00 -24.37 -6.72
CA GLY A 392 -15.04 -25.23 -6.15
C GLY A 392 -15.62 -24.77 -4.80
N SER A 393 -15.06 -23.75 -4.16
CA SER A 393 -15.48 -23.30 -2.81
C SER A 393 -15.39 -21.81 -2.54
N TYR A 394 -14.70 -21.03 -3.39
CA TYR A 394 -14.53 -19.57 -3.20
C TYR A 394 -14.28 -18.87 -4.55
N VAL A 395 -14.40 -17.53 -4.57
CA VAL A 395 -14.05 -16.70 -5.72
C VAL A 395 -12.54 -16.48 -5.75
N THR A 396 -11.90 -16.80 -6.89
CA THR A 396 -10.46 -16.60 -7.06
C THR A 396 -10.12 -15.18 -7.50
N LEU A 397 -8.86 -14.77 -7.29
CA LEU A 397 -8.34 -13.52 -7.82
C LEU A 397 -8.44 -13.49 -9.35
N ARG A 398 -8.10 -14.60 -10.02
CA ARG A 398 -8.19 -14.73 -11.48
C ARG A 398 -9.62 -14.54 -11.99
N ASP A 399 -10.61 -15.13 -11.31
CA ASP A 399 -12.03 -14.94 -11.67
C ASP A 399 -12.40 -13.44 -11.66
N LEU A 400 -12.01 -12.70 -10.61
CA LEU A 400 -12.31 -11.26 -10.55
C LEU A 400 -11.64 -10.46 -11.67
N ILE A 401 -10.38 -10.77 -11.98
CA ILE A 401 -9.63 -10.11 -13.06
C ILE A 401 -10.30 -10.40 -14.40
N GLU A 402 -10.69 -11.65 -14.67
CA GLU A 402 -11.36 -12.05 -15.91
C GLU A 402 -12.77 -11.48 -16.03
N TRP A 403 -13.51 -11.38 -14.92
CA TRP A 403 -14.87 -10.82 -14.92
C TRP A 403 -14.89 -9.30 -15.04
N THR A 404 -13.81 -8.62 -14.68
CA THR A 404 -13.74 -7.15 -14.67
C THR A 404 -12.45 -6.65 -15.36
N SER A 405 -11.43 -6.33 -14.61
CA SER A 405 -10.06 -6.04 -15.06
C SER A 405 -9.13 -5.96 -13.84
N ALA A 406 -7.82 -6.13 -14.05
CA ALA A 406 -6.83 -5.94 -12.98
C ALA A 406 -6.92 -4.54 -12.36
N ASP A 407 -7.07 -3.49 -13.18
CA ASP A 407 -7.20 -2.10 -12.73
C ASP A 407 -8.42 -1.89 -11.82
N ALA A 408 -9.58 -2.43 -12.23
CA ALA A 408 -10.80 -2.33 -11.43
C ALA A 408 -10.64 -3.07 -10.10
N VAL A 409 -10.14 -4.32 -10.12
CA VAL A 409 -9.93 -5.09 -8.89
C VAL A 409 -8.97 -4.34 -7.96
N ARG A 410 -7.83 -3.85 -8.44
CA ARG A 410 -6.86 -3.12 -7.62
C ARG A 410 -7.47 -1.86 -7.00
N PHE A 411 -8.05 -1.00 -7.83
CA PHE A 411 -8.61 0.27 -7.36
C PHE A 411 -9.72 0.07 -6.34
N PHE A 412 -10.61 -0.88 -6.58
CA PHE A 412 -11.73 -1.17 -5.68
C PHE A 412 -11.24 -1.71 -4.33
N LEU A 413 -10.31 -2.68 -4.33
CA LEU A 413 -9.75 -3.26 -3.09
C LEU A 413 -8.95 -2.24 -2.27
N LEU A 414 -8.40 -1.18 -2.90
CA LEU A 414 -7.66 -0.10 -2.27
C LEU A 414 -8.53 1.10 -1.87
N SER A 415 -9.79 1.19 -2.32
CA SER A 415 -10.66 2.35 -2.09
C SER A 415 -11.25 2.45 -0.68
N ARG A 416 -10.88 1.55 0.23
CA ARG A 416 -11.36 1.50 1.62
C ARG A 416 -10.21 1.19 2.56
N LYS A 417 -10.38 1.59 3.83
CA LYS A 417 -9.44 1.20 4.88
C LYS A 417 -9.33 -0.31 4.98
N PRO A 418 -8.15 -0.87 5.27
CA PRO A 418 -7.95 -2.31 5.35
C PRO A 418 -8.90 -3.00 6.36
N ASP A 419 -9.12 -2.40 7.52
CA ASP A 419 -9.94 -2.91 8.62
C ASP A 419 -11.45 -2.76 8.42
N THR A 420 -11.89 -2.13 7.33
CA THR A 420 -13.30 -1.95 7.01
C THR A 420 -13.81 -3.13 6.17
N GLU A 421 -14.99 -3.68 6.55
CA GLU A 421 -15.68 -4.67 5.72
C GLU A 421 -15.89 -4.12 4.31
N TYR A 422 -15.66 -4.98 3.32
CA TYR A 422 -15.74 -4.57 1.93
C TYR A 422 -16.57 -5.53 1.08
N ILE A 423 -17.44 -4.92 0.27
CA ILE A 423 -18.21 -5.61 -0.76
C ILE A 423 -17.65 -5.20 -2.12
N PHE A 424 -17.13 -6.17 -2.86
CA PHE A 424 -16.72 -5.97 -4.25
C PHE A 424 -17.93 -6.22 -5.15
N ASP A 425 -18.43 -5.16 -5.77
CA ASP A 425 -19.56 -5.19 -6.69
C ASP A 425 -19.04 -5.29 -8.13
N ILE A 426 -19.29 -6.45 -8.77
CA ILE A 426 -18.84 -6.72 -10.14
C ILE A 426 -19.56 -5.79 -11.13
N ASP A 427 -20.85 -5.53 -10.95
CA ASP A 427 -21.63 -4.70 -11.87
C ASP A 427 -21.14 -3.25 -11.83
N LEU A 428 -20.85 -2.72 -10.63
CA LEU A 428 -20.25 -1.41 -10.47
C LEU A 428 -18.84 -1.35 -11.09
N ALA A 429 -18.03 -2.41 -10.93
CA ALA A 429 -16.68 -2.48 -11.50
C ALA A 429 -16.68 -2.49 -13.04
N LEU A 430 -17.76 -2.98 -13.66
CA LEU A 430 -17.97 -3.00 -15.13
C LEU A 430 -18.63 -1.72 -15.67
N ALA A 431 -19.23 -0.90 -14.81
CA ALA A 431 -19.96 0.30 -15.24
C ALA A 431 -19.02 1.33 -15.89
N LYS A 432 -19.40 1.85 -17.05
CA LYS A 432 -18.67 2.90 -17.79
C LYS A 432 -19.31 4.27 -17.55
N ASN A 433 -19.42 4.66 -16.31
CA ASN A 433 -20.00 5.93 -15.90
C ASN A 433 -19.31 6.46 -14.62
N ASN A 434 -19.75 7.63 -14.14
CA ASN A 434 -19.16 8.32 -12.99
C ASN A 434 -19.35 7.61 -11.64
N GLU A 435 -20.21 6.60 -11.55
CA GLU A 435 -20.40 5.81 -10.34
C GLU A 435 -19.22 4.85 -10.11
N ASN A 436 -18.61 4.37 -11.20
CA ASN A 436 -17.41 3.55 -11.15
C ASN A 436 -16.17 4.42 -10.86
N PRO A 437 -15.57 4.33 -9.67
CA PRO A 437 -14.51 5.24 -9.26
C PRO A 437 -13.22 5.11 -10.09
N VAL A 438 -12.86 3.92 -10.53
CA VAL A 438 -11.66 3.74 -11.37
C VAL A 438 -11.90 4.31 -12.77
N TYR A 439 -13.07 4.03 -13.35
CA TYR A 439 -13.45 4.60 -14.64
C TYR A 439 -13.42 6.13 -14.60
N TYR A 440 -13.98 6.74 -13.55
CA TYR A 440 -14.04 8.19 -13.38
C TYR A 440 -12.65 8.84 -13.38
N VAL A 441 -11.70 8.24 -12.65
CA VAL A 441 -10.31 8.74 -12.58
C VAL A 441 -9.57 8.53 -13.91
N GLN A 442 -9.67 7.33 -14.49
CA GLN A 442 -9.03 7.02 -15.77
C GLN A 442 -9.61 7.87 -16.91
N TYR A 443 -10.92 8.12 -16.90
CA TYR A 443 -11.57 8.97 -17.88
C TYR A 443 -11.08 10.43 -17.80
N ALA A 444 -10.84 10.97 -16.59
CA ALA A 444 -10.24 12.29 -16.44
C ALA A 444 -8.87 12.36 -17.14
N HIS A 445 -8.00 11.36 -16.91
CA HIS A 445 -6.69 11.28 -17.56
C HIS A 445 -6.81 11.15 -19.08
N ALA A 446 -7.62 10.24 -19.59
CA ALA A 446 -7.81 10.02 -21.03
C ALA A 446 -8.39 11.26 -21.73
N ARG A 447 -9.31 11.97 -21.07
CA ARG A 447 -9.89 13.22 -21.60
C ARG A 447 -8.83 14.31 -21.73
N ILE A 448 -7.92 14.47 -20.75
CA ILE A 448 -6.79 15.39 -20.86
C ILE A 448 -5.88 14.99 -22.03
N CYS A 449 -5.51 13.71 -22.11
CA CYS A 449 -4.68 13.21 -23.24
C CYS A 449 -5.32 13.49 -24.59
N SER A 450 -6.65 13.41 -24.71
CA SER A 450 -7.38 13.74 -25.94
C SER A 450 -7.28 15.23 -26.27
N VAL A 451 -7.33 16.13 -25.27
CA VAL A 451 -7.14 17.58 -25.46
C VAL A 451 -5.71 17.89 -25.94
N LEU A 452 -4.71 17.28 -25.31
CA LEU A 452 -3.29 17.45 -25.69
C LEU A 452 -3.04 16.92 -27.12
N THR A 453 -3.64 15.78 -27.47
CA THR A 453 -3.56 15.23 -28.82
C THR A 453 -4.23 16.16 -29.87
N ALA A 454 -5.37 16.76 -29.54
CA ALA A 454 -6.06 17.71 -30.43
C ALA A 454 -5.30 19.03 -30.61
N TRP A 455 -4.53 19.46 -29.59
CA TRP A 455 -3.62 20.59 -29.72
C TRP A 455 -2.47 20.31 -30.68
N ALA A 456 -1.96 19.09 -30.72
CA ALA A 456 -0.89 18.61 -31.60
C ALA A 456 0.43 19.41 -31.51
N GLY A 457 0.68 20.11 -30.39
CA GLY A 457 1.92 20.84 -30.11
C GLY A 457 2.92 20.02 -29.32
N ASP A 458 4.05 20.63 -29.00
CA ASP A 458 5.12 20.02 -28.18
C ASP A 458 4.81 20.18 -26.69
N GLU A 459 4.42 19.10 -26.01
CA GLU A 459 4.15 19.07 -24.58
C GLU A 459 5.37 19.50 -23.74
N GLY A 460 6.61 19.32 -24.23
CA GLY A 460 7.84 19.72 -23.55
C GLY A 460 7.98 21.23 -23.33
N LEU A 461 7.31 22.03 -24.15
CA LEU A 461 7.33 23.49 -24.02
C LEU A 461 6.41 24.02 -22.91
N LEU A 462 5.48 23.22 -22.44
CA LEU A 462 4.46 23.65 -21.48
C LEU A 462 5.01 24.01 -20.08
N ALA A 463 6.19 23.52 -19.73
CA ALA A 463 6.83 23.85 -18.44
C ALA A 463 7.30 25.31 -18.34
N ASP A 464 7.57 25.96 -19.47
CA ASP A 464 8.19 27.28 -19.53
C ASP A 464 7.22 28.40 -19.97
N VAL A 465 5.94 28.08 -20.23
CA VAL A 465 4.94 29.05 -20.67
C VAL A 465 4.57 30.06 -19.56
N ASP A 466 4.07 31.21 -19.97
CA ASP A 466 3.49 32.16 -19.03
C ASP A 466 2.18 31.61 -18.44
N LEU A 467 2.13 31.50 -17.13
CA LEU A 467 0.98 30.97 -16.39
C LEU A 467 0.09 32.09 -15.81
N SER A 468 0.46 33.37 -16.03
CA SER A 468 -0.29 34.51 -15.52
C SER A 468 -1.77 34.57 -15.96
N PRO A 469 -2.19 33.95 -17.11
CA PRO A 469 -3.60 33.91 -17.49
C PRO A 469 -4.46 32.98 -16.59
N LEU A 470 -3.85 32.07 -15.78
CA LEU A 470 -4.57 31.18 -14.88
C LEU A 470 -5.03 31.92 -13.62
N THR A 471 -6.16 32.59 -13.70
CA THR A 471 -6.69 33.44 -12.62
C THR A 471 -8.07 32.99 -12.13
N SER A 472 -8.76 32.09 -12.84
CA SER A 472 -10.10 31.65 -12.45
C SER A 472 -10.10 30.88 -11.13
N PRO A 473 -11.20 30.95 -10.36
CA PRO A 473 -11.32 30.18 -9.12
C PRO A 473 -11.10 28.68 -9.31
N GLN A 474 -11.56 28.11 -10.43
CA GLN A 474 -11.42 26.70 -10.78
C GLN A 474 -9.96 26.34 -11.07
N ALA A 475 -9.23 27.20 -11.83
CA ALA A 475 -7.81 27.01 -12.06
C ALA A 475 -7.02 27.06 -10.74
N MET A 476 -7.33 28.04 -9.86
CA MET A 476 -6.70 28.15 -8.54
C MET A 476 -6.97 26.93 -7.66
N ALA A 477 -8.19 26.41 -7.65
CA ALA A 477 -8.54 25.21 -6.91
C ALA A 477 -7.76 23.98 -7.40
N LEU A 478 -7.65 23.81 -8.73
CA LEU A 478 -6.91 22.70 -9.33
C LEU A 478 -5.42 22.79 -8.99
N MET A 479 -4.78 23.96 -9.11
CA MET A 479 -3.38 24.17 -8.73
C MET A 479 -3.12 23.90 -7.25
N LEU A 480 -4.03 24.32 -6.36
CA LEU A 480 -3.92 24.02 -4.92
C LEU A 480 -4.03 22.52 -4.62
N LEU A 481 -4.90 21.82 -5.33
CA LEU A 481 -5.05 20.37 -5.15
C LEU A 481 -3.82 19.62 -5.64
N LEU A 482 -3.27 20.00 -6.80
CA LEU A 482 -2.00 19.45 -7.30
C LEU A 482 -0.86 19.63 -6.29
N ALA A 483 -0.82 20.78 -5.61
CA ALA A 483 0.20 21.07 -4.61
C ALA A 483 0.11 20.20 -3.34
N LYS A 484 -1.03 19.59 -3.05
CA LYS A 484 -1.22 18.69 -1.90
C LYS A 484 -0.66 17.29 -2.15
N TYR A 485 -0.38 16.92 -3.39
CA TYR A 485 0.03 15.57 -3.76
C TYR A 485 1.26 15.05 -2.97
N PRO A 486 2.37 15.80 -2.83
CA PRO A 486 3.53 15.33 -2.08
C PRO A 486 3.24 15.08 -0.59
N ASP A 487 2.46 15.96 0.05
CA ASP A 487 2.07 15.81 1.46
C ASP A 487 1.12 14.62 1.65
N MET A 488 0.20 14.41 0.70
CA MET A 488 -0.70 13.27 0.69
C MET A 488 0.07 11.96 0.60
N LEU A 489 1.07 11.86 -0.27
CA LEU A 489 1.92 10.67 -0.37
C LEU A 489 2.65 10.37 0.93
N SER A 490 3.24 11.39 1.56
CA SER A 490 3.93 11.25 2.84
C SER A 490 2.98 10.80 3.95
N HIS A 491 1.78 11.39 4.02
CA HIS A 491 0.76 11.00 5.00
C HIS A 491 0.28 9.56 4.79
N ALA A 492 -0.02 9.20 3.55
CA ALA A 492 -0.47 7.86 3.18
C ALA A 492 0.60 6.78 3.47
N ALA A 493 1.88 7.09 3.20
CA ALA A 493 2.98 6.18 3.53
C ALA A 493 3.10 5.95 5.04
N ASN A 494 3.15 7.04 5.83
CA ASN A 494 3.27 6.95 7.29
C ASN A 494 2.08 6.23 7.95
N GLY A 495 0.90 6.31 7.35
CA GLY A 495 -0.32 5.66 7.84
C GLY A 495 -0.60 4.27 7.26
N PHE A 496 0.26 3.74 6.38
CA PHE A 496 -0.03 2.54 5.58
C PHE A 496 -1.41 2.63 4.90
N ALA A 497 -1.73 3.80 4.35
CA ALA A 497 -3.07 4.19 3.93
C ALA A 497 -3.21 4.40 2.41
N PRO A 498 -3.07 3.37 1.56
CA PRO A 498 -3.20 3.54 0.10
C PRO A 498 -4.59 4.04 -0.33
N HIS A 499 -5.62 3.90 0.50
CA HIS A 499 -6.96 4.45 0.26
C HIS A 499 -6.96 5.99 0.19
N ASP A 500 -6.03 6.67 0.86
CA ASP A 500 -5.92 8.13 0.78
C ASP A 500 -5.49 8.58 -0.62
N VAL A 501 -4.66 7.79 -1.31
CA VAL A 501 -4.32 8.01 -2.73
C VAL A 501 -5.56 7.88 -3.61
N ALA A 502 -6.37 6.84 -3.41
CA ALA A 502 -7.59 6.63 -4.18
C ALA A 502 -8.60 7.78 -3.96
N PHE A 503 -8.74 8.26 -2.73
CA PHE A 503 -9.59 9.42 -2.42
C PHE A 503 -9.07 10.70 -3.07
N TYR A 504 -7.78 10.97 -2.97
CA TYR A 504 -7.14 12.12 -3.60
C TYR A 504 -7.33 12.11 -5.13
N LEU A 505 -7.13 10.97 -5.78
CA LEU A 505 -7.31 10.85 -7.23
C LEU A 505 -8.75 11.13 -7.68
N ARG A 506 -9.73 10.68 -6.91
CA ARG A 506 -11.14 10.99 -7.18
C ARG A 506 -11.45 12.48 -7.02
N GLU A 507 -10.89 13.11 -5.98
CA GLU A 507 -11.01 14.55 -5.77
C GLU A 507 -10.33 15.33 -6.92
N LEU A 508 -9.14 14.89 -7.35
CA LEU A 508 -8.42 15.52 -8.45
C LEU A 508 -9.19 15.39 -9.77
N ALA A 509 -9.75 14.23 -10.07
CA ALA A 509 -10.59 14.02 -11.24
C ALA A 509 -11.83 14.93 -11.22
N ALA A 510 -12.51 15.04 -10.07
CA ALA A 510 -13.67 15.90 -9.91
C ALA A 510 -13.31 17.40 -10.09
N CYS A 511 -12.20 17.83 -9.51
CA CYS A 511 -11.69 19.19 -9.64
C CYS A 511 -11.32 19.53 -11.10
N TYR A 512 -10.67 18.58 -11.81
CA TYR A 512 -10.40 18.73 -13.23
C TYR A 512 -11.68 18.82 -14.08
N HIS A 513 -12.66 17.97 -13.85
CA HIS A 513 -13.93 18.04 -14.59
C HIS A 513 -14.64 19.38 -14.37
N SER A 514 -14.67 19.88 -13.11
CA SER A 514 -15.21 21.21 -12.83
C SER A 514 -14.46 22.33 -13.56
N TYR A 515 -13.13 22.24 -13.65
CA TYR A 515 -12.31 23.19 -14.42
C TYR A 515 -12.62 23.11 -15.91
N TYR A 516 -12.68 21.90 -16.46
CA TYR A 516 -12.94 21.67 -17.89
C TYR A 516 -14.32 22.15 -18.33
N ASP A 517 -15.32 22.01 -17.47
CA ASP A 517 -16.70 22.48 -17.76
C ASP A 517 -16.82 24.01 -17.69
N ALA A 518 -15.99 24.66 -16.86
CA ALA A 518 -15.98 26.10 -16.71
C ALA A 518 -15.12 26.85 -17.77
N GLU A 519 -14.06 26.20 -18.27
CA GLU A 519 -13.01 26.82 -19.07
C GLU A 519 -12.72 26.04 -20.36
N ARG A 520 -12.97 26.65 -21.52
CA ARG A 520 -12.57 26.10 -22.81
C ARG A 520 -11.04 26.10 -22.92
N ILE A 521 -10.40 24.94 -23.06
CA ILE A 521 -8.93 24.82 -23.09
C ILE A 521 -8.37 25.34 -24.42
N LEU A 522 -8.87 24.82 -25.53
CA LEU A 522 -8.42 25.19 -26.88
C LEU A 522 -9.16 26.46 -27.35
N VAL A 523 -8.58 27.60 -27.07
CA VAL A 523 -9.04 28.96 -27.48
C VAL A 523 -8.07 29.54 -28.50
N ASP A 524 -8.49 30.63 -29.18
CA ASP A 524 -7.68 31.30 -30.19
C ASP A 524 -6.54 32.13 -29.58
N ASP A 525 -6.73 32.63 -28.36
CA ASP A 525 -5.71 33.39 -27.61
C ASP A 525 -4.58 32.43 -27.19
N GLU A 526 -3.43 32.52 -27.86
CA GLU A 526 -2.30 31.60 -27.69
C GLU A 526 -1.74 31.58 -26.28
N PRO A 527 -1.44 32.71 -25.60
CA PRO A 527 -1.00 32.73 -24.20
C PRO A 527 -1.99 32.04 -23.25
N VAL A 528 -3.27 32.29 -23.38
CA VAL A 528 -4.33 31.66 -22.56
C VAL A 528 -4.41 30.19 -22.83
N LYS A 529 -4.36 29.78 -24.11
CA LYS A 529 -4.37 28.36 -24.51
C LYS A 529 -3.19 27.60 -23.93
N LEU A 530 -1.98 28.10 -24.07
CA LEU A 530 -0.76 27.46 -23.56
C LEU A 530 -0.79 27.34 -22.03
N ALA A 531 -1.20 28.37 -21.31
CA ALA A 531 -1.36 28.32 -19.86
C ALA A 531 -2.36 27.25 -19.42
N ARG A 532 -3.53 27.17 -20.09
CA ARG A 532 -4.56 26.14 -19.81
C ARG A 532 -4.07 24.73 -20.13
N LEU A 533 -3.35 24.56 -21.24
CA LEU A 533 -2.73 23.28 -21.60
C LEU A 533 -1.70 22.85 -20.55
N ALA A 534 -0.85 23.74 -20.07
CA ALA A 534 0.11 23.45 -19.01
C ALA A 534 -0.57 22.98 -17.71
N LEU A 535 -1.67 23.62 -17.32
CA LEU A 535 -2.43 23.23 -16.14
C LEU A 535 -3.05 21.82 -16.28
N VAL A 536 -3.70 21.53 -17.42
CA VAL A 536 -4.31 20.19 -17.60
C VAL A 536 -3.25 19.11 -17.79
N ALA A 537 -2.11 19.41 -18.46
CA ALA A 537 -0.98 18.50 -18.57
C ALA A 537 -0.40 18.13 -17.19
N SER A 538 -0.28 19.12 -16.30
CA SER A 538 0.14 18.87 -14.91
C SER A 538 -0.87 18.00 -14.14
N ALA A 539 -2.18 18.18 -14.37
CA ALA A 539 -3.20 17.32 -13.79
C ALA A 539 -3.11 15.87 -14.31
N ALA A 540 -2.89 15.69 -15.62
CA ALA A 540 -2.67 14.35 -16.20
C ALA A 540 -1.43 13.67 -15.60
N GLN A 541 -0.33 14.41 -15.41
CA GLN A 541 0.89 13.87 -14.82
C GLN A 541 0.66 13.39 -13.37
N VAL A 542 -0.05 14.15 -12.55
CA VAL A 542 -0.35 13.76 -11.16
C VAL A 542 -1.34 12.59 -11.10
N LEU A 543 -2.36 12.56 -11.99
CA LEU A 543 -3.26 11.40 -12.12
C LEU A 543 -2.48 10.14 -12.49
N HIS A 544 -1.57 10.24 -13.47
CA HIS A 544 -0.70 9.13 -13.89
C HIS A 544 0.17 8.63 -12.73
N ASN A 545 0.85 9.55 -12.02
CA ASN A 545 1.72 9.20 -10.90
C ASN A 545 0.93 8.50 -9.78
N GLY A 546 -0.21 9.05 -9.39
CA GLY A 546 -1.03 8.50 -8.32
C GLY A 546 -1.67 7.16 -8.67
N LEU A 547 -2.14 6.97 -9.91
CA LEU A 547 -2.59 5.66 -10.41
C LEU A 547 -1.45 4.64 -10.37
N GLY A 548 -0.23 5.03 -10.78
CA GLY A 548 0.96 4.19 -10.70
C GLY A 548 1.30 3.74 -9.28
N VAL A 549 1.13 4.61 -8.27
CA VAL A 549 1.29 4.23 -6.85
C VAL A 549 0.33 3.11 -6.46
N LEU A 550 -0.92 3.16 -6.95
CA LEU A 550 -1.90 2.09 -6.72
C LEU A 550 -1.68 0.87 -7.62
N GLY A 551 -0.73 0.90 -8.56
CA GLY A 551 -0.51 -0.13 -9.57
C GLY A 551 -1.67 -0.25 -10.56
N VAL A 552 -2.34 0.86 -10.83
CA VAL A 552 -3.45 1.00 -11.78
C VAL A 552 -2.96 1.75 -13.01
N SER A 553 -3.38 1.34 -14.19
CA SER A 553 -2.96 1.99 -15.43
C SER A 553 -3.61 3.37 -15.61
N ALA A 554 -2.92 4.25 -16.35
CA ALA A 554 -3.41 5.56 -16.77
C ALA A 554 -3.59 5.57 -18.31
N PRO A 555 -4.70 5.07 -18.85
CA PRO A 555 -4.90 4.96 -20.30
C PRO A 555 -4.96 6.34 -20.94
N ARG A 556 -4.32 6.48 -22.10
CA ARG A 556 -4.38 7.73 -22.88
C ARG A 556 -5.69 7.86 -23.70
N LYS A 557 -6.43 6.76 -23.85
CA LYS A 557 -7.70 6.69 -24.60
C LYS A 557 -8.63 5.67 -23.95
N MET A 558 -9.90 6.02 -23.82
CA MET A 558 -10.97 5.15 -23.33
C MET A 558 -12.17 5.18 -24.28
#